data_7bcc50f4e1030e47cc6858fc1c2a3924
#
_entry.id   7bcc50f4e1030e47cc6858fc1c2a3924
#
_cell.length_a   1.000
_cell.length_b   1.000
_cell.length_c   1.000
_cell.angle_alpha   90.00
_cell.angle_beta   90.00
_cell.angle_gamma   90.00
#
_symmetry.space_group_name_H-M   'P 1'
#
loop_
_entity.id
_entity.type
_entity.pdbx_description
1 polymer ?
#
loop_
_entity_poly.entity_id
_entity_poly.type
_entity_poly.pdbx_seq_one_letter_code
_entity_poly.pdbx_strand_id
1 'polypeptide(L)'
;MKNRDIALTDAQRSMVEANMDVVRWAIRTSIQVNEQRYGFGYDDLFQEGCIWLCKAAVTYDPDGGASFPTYAQRVVENGLRTYCRLQHSKELRSFPVSEIFDTETDSRRAMASGIRSLQEQLAEIDALSLLESAKQQYNGVARLGIEAMQLKFIGLSNTDIAA
;
A
#
# COMPACT_ATOMS: atom_id res chain seq x y z
N MET A 1 -3.21 -14.69 8.82
CA MET A 1 -1.85 -15.10 9.24
C MET A 1 -1.87 -15.25 10.75
N LYS A 2 -1.55 -16.43 11.30
CA LYS A 2 -1.45 -16.64 12.75
C LYS A 2 -0.34 -15.74 13.29
N ASN A 3 -0.66 -14.90 14.27
CA ASN A 3 0.31 -14.21 15.10
C ASN A 3 1.18 -15.28 15.78
N ARG A 4 2.34 -15.59 15.24
CA ARG A 4 3.36 -16.32 15.99
C ARG A 4 4.01 -15.27 16.88
N ASP A 5 4.02 -15.52 18.18
CA ASP A 5 4.77 -14.70 19.13
C ASP A 5 6.23 -14.64 18.62
N ILE A 6 6.66 -13.43 18.27
CA ILE A 6 8.03 -13.20 17.80
C ILE A 6 8.91 -13.15 19.04
N ALA A 7 9.47 -14.29 19.42
CA ALA A 7 10.49 -14.34 20.48
C ALA A 7 11.83 -13.90 19.87
N LEU A 8 12.29 -12.71 20.26
CA LEU A 8 13.60 -12.19 19.89
C LEU A 8 14.68 -12.69 20.85
N THR A 9 15.83 -13.06 20.33
CA THR A 9 17.06 -13.24 21.13
C THR A 9 17.57 -11.89 21.64
N ASP A 10 18.43 -11.88 22.65
CA ASP A 10 18.97 -10.63 23.20
C ASP A 10 19.80 -9.87 22.15
N ALA A 11 20.54 -10.56 21.29
CA ALA A 11 21.24 -9.95 20.17
C ALA A 11 20.29 -9.27 19.16
N GLN A 12 19.15 -9.93 18.85
CA GLN A 12 18.13 -9.36 17.98
C GLN A 12 17.43 -8.17 18.61
N ARG A 13 17.18 -8.18 19.92
CA ARG A 13 16.64 -7.02 20.65
C ARG A 13 17.56 -5.82 20.55
N SER A 14 18.84 -6.01 20.88
CA SER A 14 19.84 -4.94 20.76
C SER A 14 19.93 -4.39 19.34
N MET A 15 19.82 -5.26 18.34
CA MET A 15 19.79 -4.86 16.93
C MET A 15 18.57 -4.03 16.60
N VAL A 16 17.37 -4.38 17.08
CA VAL A 16 16.13 -3.62 16.91
C VAL A 16 16.24 -2.26 17.58
N GLU A 17 16.66 -2.23 18.86
CA GLU A 17 16.79 -1.00 19.65
C GLU A 17 17.75 0.00 19.00
N ALA A 18 18.89 -0.47 18.50
CA ALA A 18 19.87 0.37 17.81
C ALA A 18 19.39 0.90 16.45
N ASN A 19 18.31 0.37 15.89
CA ASN A 19 17.83 0.71 14.56
C ASN A 19 16.39 1.24 14.50
N MET A 20 15.85 1.72 15.62
CA MET A 20 14.49 2.31 15.68
C MET A 20 14.29 3.49 14.73
N ASP A 21 15.35 4.20 14.40
CA ASP A 21 15.30 5.34 13.47
C ASP A 21 14.94 4.93 12.04
N VAL A 22 15.17 3.67 11.67
CA VAL A 22 14.71 3.11 10.37
C VAL A 22 13.19 3.21 10.24
N VAL A 23 12.45 2.95 11.32
CA VAL A 23 10.98 3.05 11.34
C VAL A 23 10.53 4.50 11.14
N ARG A 24 11.14 5.45 11.89
CA ARG A 24 10.83 6.87 11.77
C ARG A 24 11.10 7.40 10.36
N TRP A 25 12.22 6.98 9.80
CA TRP A 25 12.61 7.34 8.44
C TRP A 25 11.62 6.78 7.40
N ALA A 26 11.25 5.50 7.52
CA ALA A 26 10.31 4.84 6.61
C ALA A 26 8.93 5.52 6.62
N ILE A 27 8.41 5.89 7.80
CA ILE A 27 7.15 6.62 7.91
C ILE A 27 7.27 7.97 7.20
N ARG A 28 8.33 8.74 7.49
CA ARG A 28 8.51 10.09 6.92
C ARG A 28 8.63 10.09 5.41
N THR A 29 9.25 9.07 4.81
CA THR A 29 9.58 9.06 3.38
C THR A 29 8.57 8.31 2.53
N SER A 30 7.87 7.32 3.09
CA SER A 30 7.12 6.36 2.29
C SER A 30 5.62 6.32 2.60
N ILE A 31 5.17 6.94 3.70
CA ILE A 31 3.78 6.85 4.17
C ILE A 31 3.21 8.24 4.44
N GLN A 32 1.98 8.43 4.03
CA GLN A 32 1.23 9.63 4.38
C GLN A 32 0.50 9.40 5.72
N VAL A 33 0.94 10.11 6.75
CA VAL A 33 0.33 10.10 8.09
C VAL A 33 -0.99 10.89 8.05
N ASN A 34 -2.03 10.34 8.67
CA ASN A 34 -3.32 11.02 8.82
C ASN A 34 -3.91 10.73 10.20
N GLU A 35 -3.77 11.68 11.12
CA GLU A 35 -4.24 11.57 12.50
C GLU A 35 -5.76 11.48 12.64
N GLN A 36 -6.52 11.87 11.60
CA GLN A 36 -7.98 11.82 11.60
C GLN A 36 -8.53 10.47 11.15
N ARG A 37 -7.68 9.59 10.59
CA ARG A 37 -8.07 8.27 10.13
C ARG A 37 -7.57 7.21 11.10
N TYR A 38 -8.47 6.35 11.56
CA TYR A 38 -8.14 5.25 12.44
C TYR A 38 -7.09 4.31 11.81
N GLY A 39 -6.01 4.07 12.53
CA GLY A 39 -4.89 3.23 12.08
C GLY A 39 -3.91 3.91 11.11
N PHE A 40 -4.07 5.20 10.82
CA PHE A 40 -3.15 5.99 10.00
C PHE A 40 -2.44 7.11 10.76
N GLY A 41 -2.66 7.20 12.08
CA GLY A 41 -1.92 8.08 12.97
C GLY A 41 -0.45 7.68 13.06
N TYR A 42 0.39 8.63 13.44
CA TYR A 42 1.83 8.39 13.56
C TYR A 42 2.14 7.25 14.53
N ASP A 43 1.47 7.21 15.68
CA ASP A 43 1.71 6.19 16.71
C ASP A 43 1.32 4.79 16.24
N ASP A 44 0.20 4.65 15.52
CA ASP A 44 -0.25 3.38 14.94
C ASP A 44 0.78 2.87 13.91
N LEU A 45 1.21 3.75 13.02
CA LEU A 45 2.20 3.44 11.99
C LEU A 45 3.56 3.12 12.61
N PHE A 46 3.94 3.81 13.68
CA PHE A 46 5.19 3.56 14.37
C PHE A 46 5.20 2.19 15.07
N GLN A 47 4.11 1.83 15.75
CA GLN A 47 3.95 0.51 16.37
C GLN A 47 4.01 -0.61 15.32
N GLU A 48 3.27 -0.45 14.22
CA GLU A 48 3.30 -1.42 13.12
C GLU A 48 4.68 -1.52 12.49
N GLY A 49 5.37 -0.40 12.29
CA GLY A 49 6.74 -0.36 11.81
C GLY A 49 7.72 -1.08 12.73
N CYS A 50 7.55 -0.95 14.05
CA CYS A 50 8.36 -1.68 15.04
C CYS A 50 8.13 -3.20 14.94
N ILE A 51 6.89 -3.65 14.72
CA ILE A 51 6.60 -5.08 14.49
C ILE A 51 7.36 -5.58 13.25
N TRP A 52 7.38 -4.81 12.16
CA TRP A 52 8.12 -5.17 10.96
C TRP A 52 9.64 -5.12 11.16
N LEU A 53 10.14 -4.21 11.98
CA LEU A 53 11.56 -4.16 12.37
C LEU A 53 11.96 -5.41 13.17
N CYS A 54 11.12 -5.86 14.10
CA CYS A 54 11.32 -7.12 14.82
C CYS A 54 11.33 -8.32 13.85
N LYS A 55 10.41 -8.36 12.89
CA LYS A 55 10.41 -9.41 11.84
C LYS A 55 11.68 -9.38 11.00
N ALA A 56 12.16 -8.18 10.65
CA ALA A 56 13.43 -8.02 9.94
C ALA A 56 14.60 -8.59 10.74
N ALA A 57 14.66 -8.36 12.06
CA ALA A 57 15.73 -8.89 12.91
C ALA A 57 15.73 -10.43 12.98
N VAL A 58 14.56 -11.07 12.93
CA VAL A 58 14.44 -12.53 12.91
C VAL A 58 14.85 -13.14 11.57
N THR A 59 14.61 -12.42 10.47
CA THR A 59 14.82 -12.94 9.11
C THR A 59 16.10 -12.45 8.45
N TYR A 60 16.87 -11.60 9.15
CA TYR A 60 18.11 -11.06 8.64
C TYR A 60 19.20 -12.12 8.55
N ASP A 61 19.83 -12.17 7.39
CA ASP A 61 21.00 -13.00 7.13
C ASP A 61 22.23 -12.09 6.94
N PRO A 62 23.24 -12.14 7.84
CA PRO A 62 24.46 -11.35 7.73
C PRO A 62 25.27 -11.67 6.47
N ASP A 63 25.17 -12.89 5.95
CA ASP A 63 25.93 -13.35 4.77
C ASP A 63 25.25 -12.91 3.46
N GLY A 64 24.05 -12.33 3.55
CA GLY A 64 23.26 -11.83 2.40
C GLY A 64 23.78 -10.55 1.73
N GLY A 65 24.95 -10.03 2.14
CA GLY A 65 25.66 -8.91 1.51
C GLY A 65 25.08 -7.53 1.77
N ALA A 66 23.94 -7.39 2.45
CA ALA A 66 23.35 -6.12 2.83
C ALA A 66 23.52 -5.88 4.33
N SER A 67 23.76 -4.62 4.75
CA SER A 67 23.73 -4.28 6.17
C SER A 67 22.31 -4.39 6.74
N PHE A 68 22.21 -4.68 8.05
CA PHE A 68 20.89 -4.79 8.71
C PHE A 68 20.01 -3.55 8.51
N PRO A 69 20.48 -2.30 8.67
CA PRO A 69 19.65 -1.12 8.42
C PRO A 69 19.07 -1.08 7.01
N THR A 70 19.87 -1.44 5.99
CA THR A 70 19.44 -1.46 4.59
C THR A 70 18.36 -2.53 4.34
N TYR A 71 18.55 -3.71 4.92
CA TYR A 71 17.57 -4.79 4.84
C TYR A 71 16.26 -4.41 5.58
N ALA A 72 16.41 -3.96 6.83
CA ALA A 72 15.30 -3.57 7.69
C ALA A 72 14.46 -2.45 7.08
N GLN A 73 15.09 -1.45 6.45
CA GLN A 73 14.38 -0.39 5.76
C GLN A 73 13.39 -0.93 4.73
N ARG A 74 13.83 -1.84 3.85
CA ARG A 74 12.95 -2.46 2.85
C ARG A 74 11.82 -3.27 3.47
N VAL A 75 12.11 -4.04 4.52
CA VAL A 75 11.10 -4.86 5.20
C VAL A 75 10.05 -3.97 5.86
N VAL A 76 10.47 -2.92 6.56
CA VAL A 76 9.58 -1.96 7.24
C VAL A 76 8.72 -1.20 6.23
N GLU A 77 9.30 -0.65 5.16
CA GLU A 77 8.55 0.06 4.12
C GLU A 77 7.47 -0.83 3.48
N ASN A 78 7.83 -2.04 3.06
CA ASN A 78 6.90 -2.98 2.46
C ASN A 78 5.81 -3.41 3.44
N GLY A 79 6.17 -3.58 4.70
CA GLY A 79 5.24 -3.90 5.78
C GLY A 79 4.23 -2.79 6.02
N LEU A 80 4.68 -1.56 6.15
CA LEU A 80 3.82 -0.39 6.33
C LEU A 80 2.89 -0.16 5.14
N ARG A 81 3.38 -0.28 3.91
CA ARG A 81 2.52 -0.19 2.71
C ARG A 81 1.44 -1.28 2.69
N THR A 82 1.80 -2.49 3.11
CA THR A 82 0.83 -3.60 3.22
C THR A 82 -0.21 -3.33 4.30
N TYR A 83 0.21 -2.82 5.45
CA TYR A 83 -0.67 -2.40 6.53
C TYR A 83 -1.66 -1.33 6.06
N CYS A 84 -1.19 -0.26 5.43
CA CYS A 84 -2.04 0.82 4.91
C CYS A 84 -3.08 0.29 3.91
N ARG A 85 -2.70 -0.61 2.99
CA ARG A 85 -3.67 -1.24 2.06
C ARG A 85 -4.74 -2.05 2.78
N LEU A 86 -4.35 -2.81 3.80
CA LEU A 86 -5.29 -3.62 4.58
C LEU A 86 -6.24 -2.75 5.40
N GLN A 87 -5.74 -1.67 6.01
CA GLN A 87 -6.58 -0.72 6.75
C GLN A 87 -7.57 -0.01 5.82
N HIS A 88 -7.12 0.45 4.67
CA HIS A 88 -8.01 1.04 3.66
C HIS A 88 -9.09 0.05 3.19
N SER A 89 -8.73 -1.20 2.96
CA SER A 89 -9.70 -2.25 2.60
C SER A 89 -10.70 -2.54 3.72
N LYS A 90 -10.29 -2.44 4.99
CA LYS A 90 -11.19 -2.60 6.15
C LYS A 90 -12.17 -1.43 6.24
N GLU A 91 -11.70 -0.19 6.08
CA GLU A 91 -12.56 0.98 6.07
C GLU A 91 -13.64 0.88 4.99
N LEU A 92 -13.28 0.46 3.78
CA LEU A 92 -14.25 0.27 2.68
C LEU A 92 -15.31 -0.80 2.99
N ARG A 93 -15.00 -1.78 3.86
CA ARG A 93 -15.93 -2.83 4.29
C ARG A 93 -16.72 -2.48 5.54
N SER A 94 -16.24 -1.49 6.31
CA SER A 94 -16.82 -1.09 7.60
C SER A 94 -17.85 0.02 7.45
N PHE A 95 -18.68 0.00 6.39
CA PHE A 95 -19.88 0.83 6.38
C PHE A 95 -20.86 0.27 7.41
N PRO A 96 -21.29 1.05 8.41
CA PRO A 96 -22.21 0.56 9.43
C PRO A 96 -23.54 0.17 8.79
N VAL A 97 -23.96 -1.07 9.05
CA VAL A 97 -25.27 -1.63 8.65
C VAL A 97 -26.44 -0.84 9.26
N SER A 98 -26.18 0.02 10.24
CA SER A 98 -27.20 0.82 10.95
C SER A 98 -27.89 1.90 10.11
N GLU A 99 -27.44 2.18 8.90
CA GLU A 99 -28.08 3.17 8.02
C GLU A 99 -28.99 2.57 6.92
N ILE A 100 -29.34 1.28 7.02
CA ILE A 100 -30.16 0.59 5.98
C ILE A 100 -31.67 0.89 6.11
N PHE A 101 -32.13 1.64 7.12
CA PHE A 101 -33.55 1.83 7.39
C PHE A 101 -34.14 3.22 7.17
N ASP A 102 -33.47 4.15 6.49
CA ASP A 102 -34.06 5.43 6.11
C ASP A 102 -34.22 5.54 4.57
N THR A 103 -35.47 5.41 4.15
CA THR A 103 -35.89 5.42 2.75
C THR A 103 -35.56 6.72 1.98
N GLU A 104 -35.27 7.82 2.67
CA GLU A 104 -34.81 9.07 2.04
C GLU A 104 -33.29 9.07 1.74
N THR A 105 -32.52 8.26 2.50
CA THR A 105 -31.06 8.12 2.30
C THR A 105 -30.71 7.23 1.12
N ASP A 106 -31.57 6.28 0.73
CA ASP A 106 -31.34 5.38 -0.41
C ASP A 106 -31.26 6.12 -1.74
N SER A 107 -32.08 7.14 -1.95
CA SER A 107 -32.05 7.96 -3.17
C SER A 107 -30.75 8.81 -3.23
N ARG A 108 -30.28 9.33 -2.10
CA ARG A 108 -29.02 10.08 -2.02
C ARG A 108 -27.79 9.18 -2.15
N ARG A 109 -27.86 7.94 -1.62
CA ARG A 109 -26.80 6.93 -1.78
C ARG A 109 -26.71 6.41 -3.22
N ALA A 110 -27.82 6.15 -3.86
CA ALA A 110 -27.86 5.76 -5.27
C ALA A 110 -27.29 6.87 -6.16
N MET A 111 -27.60 8.14 -5.89
CA MET A 111 -26.97 9.28 -6.55
C MET A 111 -25.47 9.39 -6.26
N ALA A 112 -25.05 9.26 -5.00
CA ALA A 112 -23.63 9.32 -4.62
C ALA A 112 -22.82 8.15 -5.18
N SER A 113 -23.42 6.94 -5.24
CA SER A 113 -22.83 5.77 -5.89
C SER A 113 -22.75 5.96 -7.41
N GLY A 114 -23.77 6.51 -8.03
CA GLY A 114 -23.78 6.83 -9.46
C GLY A 114 -22.74 7.91 -9.82
N ILE A 115 -22.61 8.96 -9.01
CA ILE A 115 -21.60 10.01 -9.19
C ILE A 115 -20.18 9.43 -9.03
N ARG A 116 -19.96 8.55 -8.05
CA ARG A 116 -18.66 7.91 -7.84
C ARG A 116 -18.30 6.99 -9.01
N SER A 117 -19.25 6.22 -9.52
CA SER A 117 -19.06 5.39 -10.71
C SER A 117 -18.76 6.22 -11.96
N LEU A 118 -19.43 7.36 -12.13
CA LEU A 118 -19.14 8.30 -13.22
C LEU A 118 -17.76 8.94 -13.07
N GLN A 119 -17.35 9.31 -11.85
CA GLN A 119 -16.01 9.85 -11.58
C GLN A 119 -14.92 8.80 -11.83
N GLU A 120 -15.14 7.54 -11.47
CA GLU A 120 -14.22 6.44 -11.76
C GLU A 120 -14.10 6.21 -13.27
N GLN A 121 -15.20 6.20 -14.01
CA GLN A 121 -15.20 6.07 -15.47
C GLN A 121 -14.50 7.24 -16.16
N LEU A 122 -14.71 8.47 -15.70
CA LEU A 122 -14.03 9.65 -16.22
C LEU A 122 -12.51 9.59 -15.93
N ALA A 123 -12.12 9.15 -14.73
CA ALA A 123 -10.72 8.98 -14.37
C ALA A 123 -10.03 7.89 -15.21
N GLU A 124 -10.73 6.82 -15.56
CA GLU A 124 -10.22 5.79 -16.48
C GLU A 124 -10.01 6.34 -17.90
N ILE A 125 -10.96 7.12 -18.40
CA ILE A 125 -10.85 7.77 -19.73
C ILE A 125 -9.67 8.75 -19.74
N ASP A 126 -9.52 9.56 -18.69
CA ASP A 126 -8.41 10.50 -18.56
C ASP A 126 -7.07 9.77 -18.48
N ALA A 127 -6.98 8.65 -17.73
CA ALA A 127 -5.78 7.85 -17.62
C ALA A 127 -5.37 7.22 -18.95
N LEU A 128 -6.31 6.68 -19.72
CA LEU A 128 -6.05 6.12 -21.04
C LEU A 128 -5.60 7.19 -22.02
N SER A 129 -6.22 8.38 -21.99
CA SER A 129 -5.82 9.53 -22.81
C SER A 129 -4.40 10.00 -22.49
N LEU A 130 -4.02 10.06 -21.21
CA LEU A 130 -2.65 10.38 -20.77
C LEU A 130 -1.64 9.33 -21.24
N LEU A 131 -1.98 8.05 -21.13
CA LEU A 131 -1.12 6.95 -21.61
C LEU A 131 -0.93 6.99 -23.12
N GLU A 132 -1.97 7.32 -23.89
CA GLU A 132 -1.87 7.48 -25.35
C GLU A 132 -1.00 8.68 -25.72
N SER A 133 -1.12 9.79 -25.03
CA SER A 133 -0.27 10.98 -25.23
C SER A 133 1.21 10.67 -24.87
N ALA A 134 1.44 9.95 -23.79
CA ALA A 134 2.77 9.51 -23.38
C ALA A 134 3.38 8.54 -24.42
N LYS A 135 2.60 7.62 -24.98
CA LYS A 135 3.05 6.67 -26.00
C LYS A 135 3.62 7.37 -27.24
N GLN A 136 3.11 8.56 -27.60
CA GLN A 136 3.62 9.36 -28.70
C GLN A 136 4.96 10.05 -28.37
N GLN A 137 5.25 10.31 -27.10
CA GLN A 137 6.44 11.02 -26.65
C GLN A 137 7.65 10.09 -26.39
N TYR A 138 7.39 8.82 -26.08
CA TYR A 138 8.42 7.87 -25.67
C TYR A 138 8.65 6.78 -26.73
N ASN A 139 9.91 6.27 -26.80
CA ASN A 139 10.32 5.23 -27.72
C ASN A 139 11.00 4.06 -26.96
N GLY A 140 11.17 2.93 -27.64
CA GLY A 140 11.86 1.76 -27.08
C GLY A 140 11.14 1.13 -25.90
N VAL A 141 11.89 0.77 -24.86
CA VAL A 141 11.38 0.03 -23.69
C VAL A 141 10.30 0.83 -22.92
N ALA A 142 10.44 2.15 -22.87
CA ALA A 142 9.45 3.01 -22.21
C ALA A 142 8.09 2.94 -22.92
N ARG A 143 8.08 2.95 -24.25
CA ARG A 143 6.85 2.79 -25.04
C ARG A 143 6.18 1.43 -24.81
N LEU A 144 6.97 0.35 -24.80
CA LEU A 144 6.46 -0.99 -24.51
C LEU A 144 5.83 -1.08 -23.09
N GLY A 145 6.46 -0.41 -22.12
CA GLY A 145 5.90 -0.30 -20.78
C GLY A 145 4.53 0.41 -20.73
N ILE A 146 4.38 1.49 -21.50
CA ILE A 146 3.11 2.23 -21.63
C ILE A 146 2.06 1.36 -22.32
N GLU A 147 2.41 0.64 -23.37
CA GLU A 147 1.51 -0.31 -24.07
C GLU A 147 1.06 -1.43 -23.13
N ALA A 148 1.96 -2.00 -22.34
CA ALA A 148 1.62 -3.00 -21.34
C ALA A 148 0.65 -2.46 -20.28
N MET A 149 0.83 -1.20 -19.84
CA MET A 149 -0.09 -0.55 -18.92
C MET A 149 -1.48 -0.34 -19.54
N GLN A 150 -1.56 0.08 -20.81
CA GLN A 150 -2.83 0.21 -21.52
C GLN A 150 -3.58 -1.13 -21.61
N LEU A 151 -2.87 -2.21 -21.97
CA LEU A 151 -3.46 -3.55 -22.04
C LEU A 151 -3.92 -4.04 -20.66
N LYS A 152 -3.20 -3.68 -19.60
CA LYS A 152 -3.58 -3.97 -18.22
C LYS A 152 -4.86 -3.23 -17.81
N PHE A 153 -5.01 -1.97 -18.22
CA PHE A 153 -6.22 -1.17 -17.99
C PHE A 153 -7.46 -1.76 -18.69
N ILE A 154 -7.28 -2.37 -19.86
CA ILE A 154 -8.34 -3.06 -20.62
C ILE A 154 -8.69 -4.43 -19.99
N GLY A 155 -7.94 -4.87 -18.96
CA GLY A 155 -8.22 -6.07 -18.19
C GLY A 155 -7.47 -7.32 -18.62
N LEU A 156 -6.47 -7.21 -19.52
CA LEU A 156 -5.65 -8.37 -19.90
C LEU A 156 -4.78 -8.84 -18.73
N SER A 157 -4.57 -10.16 -18.65
CA SER A 157 -3.65 -10.74 -17.69
C SER A 157 -2.19 -10.51 -18.07
N ASN A 158 -1.27 -10.63 -17.12
CA ASN A 158 0.17 -10.47 -17.41
C ASN A 158 0.69 -11.53 -18.38
N THR A 159 0.08 -12.71 -18.43
CA THR A 159 0.40 -13.79 -19.37
C THR A 159 -0.02 -13.45 -20.80
N ASP A 160 -1.16 -12.79 -20.98
CA ASP A 160 -1.67 -12.37 -22.28
C ASP A 160 -0.89 -11.16 -22.84
N ILE A 161 -0.34 -10.32 -21.96
CA ILE A 161 0.48 -9.15 -22.33
C ILE A 161 1.90 -9.58 -22.74
N ALA A 162 2.39 -10.72 -22.24
CA ALA A 162 3.73 -11.23 -22.50
C ALA A 162 3.82 -12.12 -23.73
N ALA A 163 2.67 -12.53 -24.32
CA ALA A 163 2.58 -13.36 -25.52
C ALA A 163 2.65 -12.51 -26.79
#